data_41fb672cf6bcc449b0ec88e20a4bb74c
#
_entry.id   41fb672cf6bcc449b0ec88e20a4bb74c
#
_cell.length_a   1.000
_cell.length_b   1.000
_cell.length_c   1.000
_cell.angle_alpha   90.00
_cell.angle_beta   90.00
_cell.angle_gamma   90.00
#
_symmetry.space_group_name_H-M   'P 1'
#
loop_
_entity.id
_entity.type
_entity.pdbx_description
1 polymer ?
#
loop_
_entity_poly.entity_id
_entity_poly.type
_entity_poly.pdbx_seq_one_letter_code
_entity_poly.pdbx_strand_id
1 'polypeptide(L)'
;ENGGITASAVVSEFGGTIFMNGDNSVESGGAYSAGLLSQVNDSEKMVNNTRLETTDKTNIVTSGENAVGVLACSSPGESRTCVDAVDDEVSDSNSYEVISRADLKMNGGSITTNGINSYGAYANGKKAYINLDYVA
;
A
#
# COMPACT_ATOMS: atom_id res chain seq x y z
N GLU A 1 11.85 4.32 -11.09
CA GLU A 1 11.43 3.03 -11.65
C GLU A 1 11.87 1.89 -10.77
N ASN A 2 10.95 1.01 -10.48
CA ASN A 2 11.22 -0.10 -9.60
C ASN A 2 10.91 -1.41 -10.32
N GLY A 3 11.93 -2.15 -10.68
CA GLY A 3 11.81 -3.42 -11.40
C GLY A 3 11.94 -4.65 -10.51
N GLY A 4 12.07 -4.47 -9.21
CA GLY A 4 12.20 -5.59 -8.27
C GLY A 4 10.87 -6.25 -7.95
N ILE A 5 10.90 -7.54 -7.60
CA ILE A 5 9.73 -8.22 -7.04
C ILE A 5 9.45 -7.63 -5.65
N THR A 6 8.20 -7.33 -5.36
CA THR A 6 7.74 -6.77 -4.08
C THR A 6 8.30 -5.39 -3.73
N ALA A 7 8.91 -4.73 -4.67
CA ALA A 7 9.49 -3.40 -4.45
C ALA A 7 8.49 -2.31 -4.82
N SER A 8 7.94 -1.63 -3.84
CA SER A 8 6.97 -0.56 -4.04
C SER A 8 7.64 0.79 -4.28
N ALA A 9 7.00 1.66 -5.07
CA ALA A 9 7.61 2.93 -5.46
C ALA A 9 7.67 3.91 -4.29
N VAL A 10 6.59 4.03 -3.50
CA VAL A 10 6.53 4.90 -2.33
C VAL A 10 5.99 4.11 -1.15
N VAL A 11 6.75 4.05 -0.07
CA VAL A 11 6.38 3.26 1.10
C VAL A 11 6.44 4.10 2.37
N SER A 12 5.35 4.12 3.12
CA SER A 12 5.32 4.61 4.49
C SER A 12 5.11 3.42 5.43
N GLU A 13 6.00 3.25 6.39
CA GLU A 13 5.96 2.12 7.31
C GLU A 13 6.50 2.47 8.69
N PHE A 14 6.29 1.59 9.66
CA PHE A 14 6.81 1.72 11.03
C PHE A 14 6.45 3.07 11.70
N GLY A 15 5.21 3.50 11.53
CA GLY A 15 4.75 4.76 12.11
C GLY A 15 5.14 6.00 11.33
N GLY A 16 5.72 5.83 10.15
CA GLY A 16 6.10 6.94 9.28
C GLY A 16 4.90 7.68 8.69
N THR A 17 5.12 8.94 8.36
CA THR A 17 4.14 9.76 7.65
C THR A 17 4.76 10.34 6.40
N ILE A 18 4.11 10.13 5.27
CA ILE A 18 4.51 10.73 3.99
C ILE A 18 3.38 11.61 3.49
N PHE A 19 3.70 12.86 3.18
CA PHE A 19 2.81 13.75 2.45
C PHE A 19 3.41 14.03 1.08
N MET A 20 2.66 13.73 0.04
CA MET A 20 3.06 14.03 -1.34
C MET A 20 2.27 15.24 -1.81
N ASN A 21 2.95 16.37 -1.93
CA ASN A 21 2.35 17.62 -2.35
C ASN A 21 2.66 17.90 -3.82
N GLY A 22 1.77 18.60 -4.48
CA GLY A 22 1.92 18.93 -5.88
C GLY A 22 1.57 17.78 -6.81
N ASP A 23 1.84 17.98 -8.10
CA ASP A 23 1.56 16.99 -9.12
C ASP A 23 2.69 15.96 -9.16
N ASN A 24 2.35 14.68 -8.97
CA ASN A 24 3.33 13.61 -8.92
C ASN A 24 3.01 12.52 -9.95
N SER A 25 4.06 11.87 -10.41
CA SER A 25 3.97 10.69 -11.26
C SER A 25 4.69 9.54 -10.58
N VAL A 26 3.97 8.45 -10.38
CA VAL A 26 4.48 7.26 -9.70
C VAL A 26 4.36 6.07 -10.64
N GLU A 27 5.47 5.39 -10.88
CA GLU A 27 5.50 4.19 -11.72
C GLU A 27 6.13 3.03 -10.97
N SER A 28 5.52 1.88 -11.08
CA SER A 28 6.05 0.64 -10.53
C SER A 28 5.92 -0.48 -11.56
N GLY A 29 7.03 -1.10 -11.91
CA GLY A 29 7.08 -2.17 -12.92
C GLY A 29 7.24 -3.57 -12.35
N GLY A 30 7.51 -3.71 -11.07
CA GLY A 30 7.76 -5.00 -10.45
C GLY A 30 6.49 -5.81 -10.21
N ALA A 31 6.61 -7.14 -10.29
CA ALA A 31 5.54 -8.04 -9.85
C ALA A 31 5.34 -7.92 -8.34
N TYR A 32 4.10 -8.06 -7.88
CA TYR A 32 3.74 -7.96 -6.46
C TYR A 32 4.16 -6.63 -5.82
N SER A 33 4.22 -5.58 -6.59
CA SER A 33 4.61 -4.24 -6.12
C SER A 33 3.40 -3.33 -6.01
N ALA A 34 3.51 -2.31 -5.17
CA ALA A 34 2.50 -1.26 -5.09
C ALA A 34 3.06 0.07 -5.59
N GLY A 35 2.20 0.93 -6.13
CA GLY A 35 2.57 2.30 -6.42
C GLY A 35 2.76 3.08 -5.12
N LEU A 36 1.71 3.16 -4.30
CA LEU A 36 1.76 3.73 -2.96
C LEU A 36 1.43 2.64 -1.94
N LEU A 37 2.24 2.55 -0.89
CA LEU A 37 2.03 1.57 0.17
C LEU A 37 2.10 2.26 1.54
N SER A 38 1.04 2.10 2.33
CA SER A 38 1.04 2.42 3.75
C SER A 38 0.89 1.13 4.53
N GLN A 39 1.89 0.76 5.33
CA GLN A 39 1.86 -0.53 6.01
C GLN A 39 2.24 -0.45 7.48
N VAL A 40 1.61 -1.30 8.26
CA VAL A 40 1.94 -1.55 9.65
C VAL A 40 2.37 -3.00 9.78
N ASN A 41 3.60 -3.22 10.17
CA ASN A 41 4.19 -4.55 10.30
C ASN A 41 4.33 -5.03 11.72
N ASP A 42 4.01 -4.18 12.67
CA ASP A 42 4.26 -4.52 14.05
C ASP A 42 3.06 -5.19 14.72
N SER A 43 3.40 -6.11 15.55
CA SER A 43 2.48 -6.74 16.48
C SER A 43 2.72 -6.22 17.90
N GLU A 44 3.45 -5.13 18.00
CA GLU A 44 3.99 -4.68 19.28
C GLU A 44 3.01 -3.83 20.08
N LYS A 45 3.36 -3.64 21.34
CA LYS A 45 2.53 -2.97 22.34
C LYS A 45 2.41 -1.47 22.16
N MET A 46 3.15 -0.89 21.22
CA MET A 46 3.12 0.53 20.93
C MET A 46 2.27 0.83 19.70
N VAL A 47 1.48 1.89 19.76
CA VAL A 47 0.72 2.35 18.61
C VAL A 47 1.62 3.16 17.70
N ASN A 48 1.84 2.66 16.49
CA ASN A 48 2.63 3.31 15.44
C ASN A 48 1.80 3.48 14.17
N ASN A 49 0.87 4.42 14.20
CA ASN A 49 0.00 4.66 13.05
C ASN A 49 0.82 5.18 11.86
N THR A 50 0.71 4.48 10.75
CA THR A 50 1.40 4.81 9.51
C THR A 50 0.45 5.55 8.59
N ARG A 51 0.96 6.57 7.91
CA ARG A 51 0.13 7.41 7.05
C ARG A 51 0.84 7.76 5.75
N LEU A 52 0.10 7.70 4.65
CA LEU A 52 0.51 8.21 3.35
C LEU A 52 -0.64 9.02 2.78
N GLU A 53 -0.37 10.27 2.41
CA GLU A 53 -1.39 11.15 1.88
C GLU A 53 -0.86 11.93 0.67
N THR A 54 -1.68 12.04 -0.37
CA THR A 54 -1.42 12.92 -1.51
C THR A 54 -2.40 14.08 -1.46
N THR A 55 -1.93 15.29 -1.74
CA THR A 55 -2.74 16.51 -1.65
C THR A 55 -3.23 17.05 -2.99
N ASP A 56 -2.55 16.68 -4.07
CA ASP A 56 -2.85 17.14 -5.43
C ASP A 56 -2.89 15.96 -6.38
N LYS A 57 -2.78 16.23 -7.68
CA LYS A 57 -2.83 15.17 -8.69
C LYS A 57 -1.61 14.26 -8.59
N THR A 58 -1.84 13.03 -8.21
CA THR A 58 -0.83 11.97 -8.28
C THR A 58 -1.30 10.92 -9.27
N ASN A 59 -0.53 10.71 -10.33
CA ASN A 59 -0.85 9.72 -11.34
C ASN A 59 0.01 8.48 -11.10
N ILE A 60 -0.65 7.36 -10.85
CA ILE A 60 0.01 6.11 -10.51
C ILE A 60 -0.20 5.14 -11.66
N VAL A 61 0.90 4.52 -12.10
CA VAL A 61 0.86 3.47 -13.12
C VAL A 61 1.63 2.26 -12.60
N THR A 62 0.97 1.12 -12.56
CA THR A 62 1.65 -0.16 -12.29
C THR A 62 1.55 -1.05 -13.52
N SER A 63 2.61 -1.77 -13.84
CA SER A 63 2.66 -2.65 -15.00
C SER A 63 3.02 -4.09 -14.67
N GLY A 64 3.41 -4.36 -13.45
CA GLY A 64 3.75 -5.71 -13.00
C GLY A 64 2.54 -6.61 -12.80
N GLU A 65 2.77 -7.90 -12.90
CA GLU A 65 1.77 -8.91 -12.56
C GLU A 65 1.47 -8.88 -11.06
N ASN A 66 0.21 -9.03 -10.69
CA ASN A 66 -0.25 -9.00 -9.30
C ASN A 66 0.16 -7.72 -8.55
N ALA A 67 0.27 -6.61 -9.26
CA ALA A 67 0.60 -5.32 -8.66
C ALA A 67 -0.66 -4.62 -8.13
N VAL A 68 -0.44 -3.68 -7.23
CA VAL A 68 -1.51 -2.88 -6.63
C VAL A 68 -1.19 -1.41 -6.82
N GLY A 69 -2.16 -0.62 -7.27
CA GLY A 69 -1.96 0.82 -7.42
C GLY A 69 -1.70 1.49 -6.08
N VAL A 70 -2.64 1.38 -5.15
CA VAL A 70 -2.51 1.88 -3.78
C VAL A 70 -2.89 0.77 -2.80
N LEU A 71 -2.07 0.58 -1.80
CA LEU A 71 -2.21 -0.50 -0.83
C LEU A 71 -2.06 0.03 0.59
N ALA A 72 -3.07 -0.21 1.42
CA ALA A 72 -2.96 -0.03 2.86
C ALA A 72 -2.98 -1.40 3.52
N CYS A 73 -2.04 -1.66 4.41
CA CYS A 73 -1.90 -2.98 5.01
C CYS A 73 -1.64 -2.90 6.50
N SER A 74 -2.48 -3.59 7.26
CA SER A 74 -2.29 -3.77 8.70
C SER A 74 -2.23 -5.27 9.05
N SER A 75 -1.68 -6.07 8.17
CA SER A 75 -1.57 -7.50 8.37
C SER A 75 -0.40 -7.84 9.30
N PRO A 76 -0.56 -8.76 10.26
CA PRO A 76 0.51 -9.14 11.18
C PRO A 76 1.50 -10.13 10.55
N GLY A 77 2.04 -9.82 9.39
CA GLY A 77 3.02 -10.67 8.73
C GLY A 77 4.44 -10.22 9.02
N GLU A 78 5.26 -11.08 9.59
CA GLU A 78 6.61 -10.70 9.99
C GLU A 78 7.61 -10.51 8.85
N SER A 79 7.44 -11.17 7.74
CA SER A 79 8.49 -11.21 6.70
C SER A 79 7.97 -11.01 5.29
N ARG A 80 6.70 -10.80 5.13
CA ARG A 80 6.10 -10.59 3.81
C ARG A 80 5.72 -9.15 3.64
N THR A 81 6.01 -8.61 2.48
CA THR A 81 5.39 -7.37 2.09
C THR A 81 3.89 -7.60 1.98
N CYS A 82 3.12 -6.57 2.21
CA CYS A 82 1.66 -6.69 2.12
C CYS A 82 1.19 -7.06 0.72
N VAL A 83 1.98 -6.82 -0.29
CA VAL A 83 1.66 -7.19 -1.66
C VAL A 83 1.73 -8.70 -1.85
N ASP A 84 2.70 -9.36 -1.24
CA ASP A 84 2.77 -10.83 -1.27
C ASP A 84 1.52 -11.46 -0.65
N ALA A 85 1.01 -10.84 0.39
CA ALA A 85 -0.15 -11.33 1.10
C ALA A 85 -1.46 -11.20 0.30
N VAL A 86 -1.48 -10.45 -0.79
CA VAL A 86 -2.67 -10.31 -1.64
C VAL A 86 -3.07 -11.65 -2.25
N ASP A 87 -2.11 -12.48 -2.61
CA ASP A 87 -2.38 -13.78 -3.24
C ASP A 87 -2.40 -14.94 -2.26
N ASP A 88 -1.98 -14.74 -1.05
CA ASP A 88 -1.96 -15.80 -0.06
C ASP A 88 -3.21 -15.77 0.81
N GLU A 89 -3.82 -16.93 0.99
CA GLU A 89 -4.76 -17.09 2.08
C GLU A 89 -3.97 -16.91 3.38
N VAL A 90 -4.14 -15.75 3.98
CA VAL A 90 -3.52 -15.48 5.27
C VAL A 90 -4.09 -16.48 6.27
N SER A 91 -3.30 -17.46 6.62
CA SER A 91 -3.67 -18.30 7.74
C SER A 91 -3.62 -17.42 9.00
N ASP A 92 -4.73 -17.31 9.68
CA ASP A 92 -4.85 -16.64 10.98
C ASP A 92 -4.07 -17.36 12.09
N SER A 93 -2.95 -17.96 11.76
CA SER A 93 -2.18 -18.70 12.76
C SER A 93 -1.44 -17.82 13.75
N ASN A 94 -1.41 -16.51 13.50
CA ASN A 94 -0.80 -15.56 14.42
C ASN A 94 -1.87 -14.79 15.16
N SER A 95 -1.91 -15.00 16.45
CA SER A 95 -2.86 -14.39 17.36
C SER A 95 -2.54 -12.93 17.73
N TYR A 96 -1.65 -12.28 17.02
CA TYR A 96 -1.31 -10.89 17.32
C TYR A 96 -2.41 -9.95 16.84
N GLU A 97 -2.92 -9.16 17.75
CA GLU A 97 -3.81 -8.08 17.42
C GLU A 97 -2.98 -6.88 16.94
N VAL A 98 -3.19 -6.48 15.71
CA VAL A 98 -2.57 -5.25 15.20
C VAL A 98 -3.35 -4.07 15.74
N ILE A 99 -2.70 -3.23 16.52
CA ILE A 99 -3.31 -2.07 17.15
C ILE A 99 -3.06 -0.77 16.37
N SER A 100 -2.07 -0.76 15.49
CA SER A 100 -1.73 0.41 14.69
C SER A 100 -2.50 0.45 13.40
N ARG A 101 -2.78 1.67 12.91
CA ARG A 101 -3.50 1.88 11.66
C ARG A 101 -2.54 2.12 10.51
N ALA A 102 -2.90 1.57 9.36
CA ALA A 102 -2.30 1.94 8.09
C ALA A 102 -3.32 2.79 7.32
N ASP A 103 -3.04 4.07 7.19
CA ASP A 103 -3.91 5.02 6.50
C ASP A 103 -3.29 5.44 5.17
N LEU A 104 -4.08 5.41 4.10
CA LEU A 104 -3.72 5.94 2.80
C LEU A 104 -4.85 6.82 2.29
N LYS A 105 -4.54 8.08 2.02
CA LYS A 105 -5.50 9.02 1.47
C LYS A 105 -4.97 9.62 0.18
N MET A 106 -5.78 9.61 -0.85
CA MET A 106 -5.42 10.16 -2.15
C MET A 106 -6.48 11.18 -2.59
N ASN A 107 -6.03 12.40 -2.87
CA ASN A 107 -6.89 13.47 -3.38
C ASN A 107 -6.53 13.76 -4.83
N GLY A 108 -7.44 13.48 -5.75
CA GLY A 108 -7.22 13.74 -7.17
C GLY A 108 -6.22 12.78 -7.80
N GLY A 109 -6.05 12.91 -9.10
CA GLY A 109 -5.15 12.07 -9.87
C GLY A 109 -5.78 10.82 -10.43
N SER A 110 -4.97 9.82 -10.71
CA SER A 110 -5.43 8.58 -11.35
C SER A 110 -4.63 7.38 -10.90
N ILE A 111 -5.25 6.22 -11.01
CA ILE A 111 -4.61 4.92 -10.78
C ILE A 111 -4.84 4.08 -12.03
N THR A 112 -3.76 3.63 -12.64
CA THR A 112 -3.80 2.75 -13.81
C THR A 112 -2.99 1.49 -13.52
N THR A 113 -3.61 0.35 -13.70
CA THR A 113 -2.94 -0.94 -13.58
C THR A 113 -2.99 -1.67 -14.91
N ASN A 114 -1.85 -2.06 -15.43
CA ASN A 114 -1.71 -2.71 -16.73
C ASN A 114 -1.32 -4.18 -16.62
N GLY A 115 -0.97 -4.65 -15.46
CA GLY A 115 -0.56 -6.02 -15.23
C GLY A 115 -1.73 -6.99 -15.06
N ILE A 116 -1.43 -8.26 -15.24
CA ILE A 116 -2.40 -9.35 -15.02
C ILE A 116 -2.68 -9.47 -13.52
N ASN A 117 -3.94 -9.69 -13.14
CA ASN A 117 -4.39 -9.87 -11.76
C ASN A 117 -4.03 -8.70 -10.84
N SER A 118 -4.05 -7.49 -11.37
CA SER A 118 -3.69 -6.30 -10.61
C SER A 118 -4.92 -5.59 -10.05
N TYR A 119 -4.75 -4.94 -8.90
CA TYR A 119 -5.79 -4.16 -8.25
C TYR A 119 -5.46 -2.67 -8.27
N GLY A 120 -6.46 -1.83 -8.52
CA GLY A 120 -6.29 -0.38 -8.40
C GLY A 120 -6.04 0.03 -6.95
N ALA A 121 -6.88 -0.45 -6.03
CA ALA A 121 -6.77 -0.16 -4.61
C ALA A 121 -7.08 -1.41 -3.79
N TYR A 122 -6.35 -1.61 -2.72
CA TYR A 122 -6.53 -2.77 -1.84
C TYR A 122 -6.24 -2.39 -0.39
N ALA A 123 -7.20 -2.64 0.48
CA ALA A 123 -7.03 -2.48 1.92
C ALA A 123 -7.00 -3.87 2.55
N ASN A 124 -5.86 -4.23 3.15
CA ASN A 124 -5.63 -5.56 3.70
C ASN A 124 -5.40 -5.48 5.21
N GLY A 125 -6.30 -6.07 5.97
CA GLY A 125 -6.24 -6.11 7.42
C GLY A 125 -7.29 -5.25 8.11
N LYS A 126 -7.49 -5.49 9.40
CA LYS A 126 -8.57 -4.86 10.18
C LYS A 126 -8.37 -3.37 10.43
N LYS A 127 -7.15 -2.90 10.37
CA LYS A 127 -6.78 -1.51 10.62
C LYS A 127 -6.22 -0.82 9.38
N ALA A 128 -6.51 -1.34 8.20
CA ALA A 128 -6.12 -0.76 6.93
C ALA A 128 -7.26 0.11 6.38
N TYR A 129 -6.95 1.35 6.03
CA TYR A 129 -7.93 2.31 5.55
C TYR A 129 -7.43 3.01 4.30
N ILE A 130 -8.26 3.03 3.27
CA ILE A 130 -8.00 3.77 2.05
C ILE A 130 -9.16 4.74 1.82
N ASN A 131 -8.82 5.99 1.55
CA ASN A 131 -9.76 7.02 1.16
C ASN A 131 -9.32 7.62 -0.16
N LEU A 132 -10.18 7.51 -1.18
CA LEU A 132 -9.91 8.05 -2.51
C LEU A 132 -10.95 9.11 -2.83
N ASP A 133 -10.49 10.37 -2.90
CA ASP A 133 -11.32 11.50 -3.25
C ASP A 133 -10.95 12.02 -4.65
N TYR A 134 -11.91 12.07 -5.56
CA TYR A 134 -11.72 12.57 -6.93
C TYR A 134 -10.60 11.85 -7.71
N VAL A 135 -10.49 10.54 -7.51
CA VAL A 135 -9.49 9.69 -8.18
C VAL A 135 -10.15 8.94 -9.33
N ALA A 136 -9.50 8.99 -10.47
CA ALA A 136 -9.92 8.25 -11.65
C ALA A 136 -9.32 6.86 -11.70
#